data_ad9061844c495ba3d24ed8eeaa17f6c3
#
_entry.id   ad9061844c495ba3d24ed8eeaa17f6c3
#
_cell.length_a   1.000
_cell.length_b   1.000
_cell.length_c   1.000
_cell.angle_alpha   90.00
_cell.angle_beta   90.00
_cell.angle_gamma   90.00
#
_symmetry.space_group_name_H-M   'P 1'
#
loop_
_entity.id
_entity.type
_entity.pdbx_description
1 polymer ?
#
loop_
_entity_poly.entity_id
_entity_poly.type
_entity_poly.pdbx_seq_one_letter_code
_entity_poly.pdbx_strand_id
1 'polypeptide(L)'
;FTVFITGASSGIGAALAQEYAQKGAVVGLVGRRREVLEEVRARMNHPQNHEIYAADVTVETELHDAARAFIAKHGAPDVVIAAAGISVGTWTEYYEDLAHIRRVFETNVFAMASTFHPFIAPMKAARKGALVGIASVAGIRGLPGSEAYCASKAAVISYCESLRGELRDSGISVLTISPGYVATPLTAKN
;
A
#
# COMPACT_ATOMS: atom_id res chain seq x y z
N PHE A 1 -7.06 0.54 18.28
CA PHE A 1 -6.12 0.11 17.24
C PHE A 1 -6.59 0.64 15.89
N THR A 2 -5.69 1.30 15.16
CA THR A 2 -6.03 1.99 13.92
C THR A 2 -5.09 1.59 12.79
N VAL A 3 -5.64 1.42 11.57
CA VAL A 3 -4.90 0.96 10.39
C VAL A 3 -5.24 1.85 9.19
N PHE A 4 -4.22 2.25 8.45
CA PHE A 4 -4.39 2.98 7.18
C PHE A 4 -3.91 2.12 6.02
N ILE A 5 -4.76 1.86 5.02
CA ILE A 5 -4.47 0.89 3.95
C ILE A 5 -4.69 1.53 2.58
N THR A 6 -3.62 1.63 1.76
CA THR A 6 -3.76 1.96 0.34
C THR A 6 -4.02 0.71 -0.49
N GLY A 7 -4.68 0.87 -1.65
CA GLY A 7 -5.11 -0.27 -2.46
C GLY A 7 -6.23 -1.09 -1.82
N ALA A 8 -7.01 -0.49 -0.93
CA ALA A 8 -8.06 -1.16 -0.15
C ALA A 8 -9.31 -1.55 -0.96
N SER A 9 -9.40 -1.19 -2.25
CA SER A 9 -10.57 -1.47 -3.09
C SER A 9 -10.65 -2.92 -3.60
N SER A 10 -9.58 -3.72 -3.49
CA SER A 10 -9.57 -5.11 -3.99
C SER A 10 -8.40 -5.92 -3.44
N GLY A 11 -8.39 -7.22 -3.73
CA GLY A 11 -7.26 -8.12 -3.49
C GLY A 11 -6.77 -8.11 -2.04
N ILE A 12 -5.46 -8.07 -1.86
CA ILE A 12 -4.80 -8.14 -0.55
C ILE A 12 -5.22 -6.97 0.35
N GLY A 13 -5.30 -5.75 -0.19
CA GLY A 13 -5.69 -4.57 0.59
C GLY A 13 -7.10 -4.67 1.16
N ALA A 14 -8.08 -5.11 0.35
CA ALA A 14 -9.46 -5.31 0.79
C ALA A 14 -9.57 -6.45 1.82
N ALA A 15 -8.86 -7.56 1.62
CA ALA A 15 -8.85 -8.69 2.54
C ALA A 15 -8.25 -8.29 3.90
N LEU A 16 -7.14 -7.55 3.89
CA LEU A 16 -6.53 -7.03 5.11
C LEU A 16 -7.47 -6.06 5.84
N ALA A 17 -8.16 -5.18 5.11
CA ALA A 17 -9.12 -4.26 5.71
C ALA A 17 -10.23 -5.00 6.47
N GLN A 18 -10.78 -6.06 5.86
CA GLN A 18 -11.81 -6.90 6.50
C GLN A 18 -11.26 -7.64 7.72
N GLU A 19 -10.08 -8.21 7.62
CA GLU A 19 -9.45 -8.94 8.73
C GLU A 19 -9.14 -8.03 9.93
N TYR A 20 -8.62 -6.83 9.68
CA TYR A 20 -8.40 -5.85 10.76
C TYR A 20 -9.70 -5.38 11.40
N ALA A 21 -10.74 -5.18 10.61
CA ALA A 21 -12.07 -4.83 11.13
C ALA A 21 -12.66 -5.94 12.00
N GLN A 22 -12.48 -7.21 11.62
CA GLN A 22 -12.90 -8.37 12.45
C GLN A 22 -12.18 -8.39 13.80
N LYS A 23 -10.94 -7.91 13.85
CA LYS A 23 -10.15 -7.77 15.09
C LYS A 23 -10.44 -6.48 15.85
N GLY A 24 -11.45 -5.73 15.46
CA GLY A 24 -11.89 -4.52 16.15
C GLY A 24 -11.08 -3.26 15.84
N ALA A 25 -10.25 -3.27 14.79
CA ALA A 25 -9.53 -2.07 14.38
C ALA A 25 -10.43 -1.08 13.63
N VAL A 26 -10.14 0.20 13.77
CA VAL A 26 -10.65 1.25 12.86
C VAL A 26 -9.74 1.30 11.65
N VAL A 27 -10.32 1.23 10.45
CA VAL A 27 -9.55 1.15 9.20
C VAL A 27 -9.84 2.37 8.32
N GLY A 28 -8.78 3.04 7.86
CA GLY A 28 -8.82 4.01 6.77
C GLY A 28 -8.56 3.31 5.44
N LEU A 29 -9.58 3.28 4.58
CA LEU A 29 -9.57 2.64 3.27
C LEU A 29 -9.22 3.66 2.20
N VAL A 30 -8.11 3.48 1.49
CA VAL A 30 -7.67 4.38 0.41
C VAL A 30 -7.72 3.69 -0.94
N GLY A 31 -8.30 4.36 -1.93
CA GLY A 31 -8.36 3.91 -3.32
C GLY A 31 -9.08 4.93 -4.19
N ARG A 32 -8.99 4.79 -5.50
CA ARG A 32 -9.51 5.78 -6.46
C ARG A 32 -11.03 5.81 -6.55
N ARG A 33 -11.69 4.65 -6.42
CA ARG A 33 -13.13 4.50 -6.66
C ARG A 33 -13.85 4.42 -5.32
N ARG A 34 -14.53 5.52 -4.97
CA ARG A 34 -15.28 5.64 -3.72
C ARG A 34 -16.33 4.53 -3.57
N GLU A 35 -17.09 4.26 -4.63
CA GLU A 35 -18.19 3.28 -4.63
C GLU A 35 -17.68 1.88 -4.28
N VAL A 36 -16.51 1.51 -4.82
CA VAL A 36 -15.90 0.20 -4.52
C VAL A 36 -15.39 0.13 -3.08
N LEU A 37 -14.85 1.24 -2.55
CA LEU A 37 -14.46 1.29 -1.14
C LEU A 37 -15.68 1.22 -0.20
N GLU A 38 -16.80 1.80 -0.59
CA GLU A 38 -18.07 1.69 0.15
C GLU A 38 -18.59 0.25 0.16
N GLU A 39 -18.49 -0.47 -0.96
CA GLU A 39 -18.83 -1.90 -1.01
C GLU A 39 -17.92 -2.74 -0.10
N VAL A 40 -16.62 -2.46 -0.07
CA VAL A 40 -15.67 -3.14 0.83
C VAL A 40 -16.04 -2.83 2.27
N ARG A 41 -16.24 -1.56 2.62
CA ARG A 41 -16.61 -1.11 3.96
C ARG A 41 -17.91 -1.75 4.44
N ALA A 42 -18.93 -1.85 3.57
CA ALA A 42 -20.22 -2.44 3.91
C ALA A 42 -20.14 -3.92 4.34
N ARG A 43 -19.07 -4.62 3.92
CA ARG A 43 -18.81 -6.03 4.29
C ARG A 43 -17.93 -6.19 5.53
N MET A 44 -17.45 -5.07 6.10
CA MET A 44 -16.61 -5.07 7.30
C MET A 44 -17.46 -5.06 8.56
N ASN A 45 -16.90 -5.56 9.66
CA ASN A 45 -17.53 -5.46 10.97
C ASN A 45 -17.62 -3.98 11.40
N HIS A 46 -18.78 -3.54 11.85
CA HIS A 46 -19.02 -2.15 12.26
C HIS A 46 -18.65 -1.12 11.16
N PRO A 47 -19.30 -1.18 9.98
CA PRO A 47 -18.92 -0.37 8.81
C PRO A 47 -18.83 1.13 9.10
N GLN A 48 -19.65 1.64 10.01
CA GLN A 48 -19.70 3.05 10.40
C GLN A 48 -18.44 3.55 11.12
N ASN A 49 -17.59 2.65 11.60
CA ASN A 49 -16.36 2.99 12.32
C ASN A 49 -15.15 3.19 11.37
N HIS A 50 -15.31 2.85 10.09
CA HIS A 50 -14.21 2.89 9.12
C HIS A 50 -14.32 4.11 8.21
N GLU A 51 -13.15 4.64 7.82
CA GLU A 51 -13.05 5.83 6.98
C GLU A 51 -12.78 5.47 5.53
N ILE A 52 -13.29 6.25 4.60
CA ILE A 52 -13.02 6.14 3.17
C ILE A 52 -12.33 7.40 2.67
N TYR A 53 -11.21 7.22 2.01
CA TYR A 53 -10.45 8.25 1.33
C TYR A 53 -10.35 7.91 -0.15
N ALA A 54 -11.16 8.58 -0.98
CA ALA A 54 -11.07 8.46 -2.42
C ALA A 54 -9.87 9.28 -2.89
N ALA A 55 -8.76 8.59 -3.20
CA ALA A 55 -7.49 9.21 -3.59
C ALA A 55 -6.74 8.32 -4.59
N ASP A 56 -6.10 8.93 -5.58
CA ASP A 56 -5.10 8.25 -6.41
C ASP A 56 -3.74 8.31 -5.69
N VAL A 57 -3.18 7.15 -5.41
CA VAL A 57 -1.89 7.05 -4.70
C VAL A 57 -0.71 7.63 -5.49
N THR A 58 -0.87 7.84 -6.80
CA THR A 58 0.14 8.49 -7.65
C THR A 58 0.04 10.02 -7.64
N VAL A 59 -1.02 10.57 -7.01
CA VAL A 59 -1.18 12.00 -6.79
C VAL A 59 -0.85 12.31 -5.33
N GLU A 60 0.37 12.78 -5.08
CA GLU A 60 0.91 12.99 -3.73
C GLU A 60 0.00 13.85 -2.85
N THR A 61 -0.57 14.92 -3.41
CA THR A 61 -1.45 15.83 -2.65
C THR A 61 -2.71 15.13 -2.16
N GLU A 62 -3.36 14.31 -3.01
CA GLU A 62 -4.56 13.56 -2.60
C GLU A 62 -4.24 12.55 -1.50
N LEU A 63 -3.13 11.84 -1.64
CA LEU A 63 -2.68 10.84 -0.66
C LEU A 63 -2.31 11.49 0.68
N HIS A 64 -1.59 12.62 0.64
CA HIS A 64 -1.22 13.34 1.85
C HIS A 64 -2.42 14.00 2.53
N ASP A 65 -3.41 14.48 1.78
CA ASP A 65 -4.67 14.99 2.34
C ASP A 65 -5.45 13.88 3.04
N ALA A 66 -5.53 12.70 2.44
CA ALA A 66 -6.14 11.52 3.07
C ALA A 66 -5.43 11.13 4.37
N ALA A 67 -4.10 11.13 4.37
CA ALA A 67 -3.30 10.82 5.55
C ALA A 67 -3.49 11.89 6.65
N ARG A 68 -3.46 13.18 6.30
CA ARG A 68 -3.71 14.28 7.25
C ARG A 68 -5.10 14.19 7.88
N ALA A 69 -6.13 13.92 7.07
CA ALA A 69 -7.49 13.73 7.56
C ALA A 69 -7.59 12.56 8.54
N PHE A 70 -6.93 11.43 8.23
CA PHE A 70 -6.87 10.28 9.13
C PHE A 70 -6.16 10.62 10.44
N ILE A 71 -4.99 11.26 10.38
CA ILE A 71 -4.22 11.66 11.56
C ILE A 71 -4.99 12.65 12.42
N ALA A 72 -5.66 13.62 11.83
CA ALA A 72 -6.46 14.61 12.56
C ALA A 72 -7.60 13.97 13.37
N LYS A 73 -8.18 12.88 12.86
CA LYS A 73 -9.30 12.18 13.50
C LYS A 73 -8.87 11.12 14.51
N HIS A 74 -7.80 10.38 14.20
CA HIS A 74 -7.41 9.17 14.93
C HIS A 74 -6.00 9.22 15.56
N GLY A 75 -5.24 10.29 15.29
CA GLY A 75 -3.84 10.38 15.68
C GLY A 75 -2.92 9.50 14.80
N ALA A 76 -1.71 9.25 15.27
CA ALA A 76 -0.76 8.37 14.59
C ALA A 76 -1.34 6.94 14.50
N PRO A 77 -1.47 6.35 13.31
CA PRO A 77 -1.98 4.98 13.18
C PRO A 77 -1.04 3.96 13.83
N ASP A 78 -1.61 2.83 14.27
CA ASP A 78 -0.81 1.71 14.75
C ASP A 78 -0.15 0.96 13.59
N VAL A 79 -0.81 0.91 12.42
CA VAL A 79 -0.27 0.27 11.20
C VAL A 79 -0.61 1.08 9.96
N VAL A 80 0.38 1.25 9.08
CA VAL A 80 0.20 1.78 7.71
C VAL A 80 0.59 0.70 6.72
N ILE A 81 -0.31 0.35 5.79
CA ILE A 81 -0.10 -0.69 4.80
C ILE A 81 -0.15 -0.09 3.39
N ALA A 82 0.99 -0.09 2.72
CA ALA A 82 1.09 0.27 1.31
C ALA A 82 0.83 -0.97 0.45
N ALA A 83 -0.45 -1.23 0.14
CA ALA A 83 -0.88 -2.38 -0.66
C ALA A 83 -1.32 -2.01 -2.08
N ALA A 84 -1.33 -0.73 -2.43
CA ALA A 84 -1.57 -0.31 -3.81
C ALA A 84 -0.47 -0.82 -4.73
N GLY A 85 -0.85 -1.40 -5.86
CA GLY A 85 0.10 -1.92 -6.83
C GLY A 85 -0.59 -2.37 -8.11
N ILE A 86 0.16 -2.37 -9.19
CA ILE A 86 -0.27 -2.85 -10.50
C ILE A 86 0.79 -3.79 -11.09
N SER A 87 0.34 -4.67 -11.96
CA SER A 87 1.18 -5.50 -12.82
C SER A 87 0.74 -5.33 -14.26
N VAL A 88 1.67 -5.04 -15.14
CA VAL A 88 1.44 -4.93 -16.58
C VAL A 88 2.57 -5.68 -17.25
N GLY A 89 2.26 -6.54 -18.21
CA GLY A 89 3.27 -7.16 -19.06
C GLY A 89 4.00 -6.09 -19.87
N THR A 90 5.33 -6.21 -19.96
CA THR A 90 6.19 -5.26 -20.68
C THR A 90 7.29 -6.00 -21.42
N TRP A 91 7.68 -5.42 -22.57
CA TRP A 91 8.82 -5.88 -23.36
C TRP A 91 9.68 -4.67 -23.68
N THR A 92 10.94 -4.68 -23.26
CA THR A 92 11.83 -3.52 -23.38
C THR A 92 12.08 -3.08 -24.84
N GLU A 93 11.90 -3.98 -25.81
CA GLU A 93 12.02 -3.66 -27.24
C GLU A 93 10.90 -2.76 -27.78
N TYR A 94 9.74 -2.72 -27.10
CA TYR A 94 8.61 -1.87 -27.52
C TYR A 94 8.66 -0.51 -26.84
N TYR A 95 8.76 0.54 -27.65
CA TYR A 95 8.84 1.91 -27.15
C TYR A 95 7.61 2.31 -26.29
N GLU A 96 6.45 1.82 -26.65
CA GLU A 96 5.17 2.07 -25.97
C GLU A 96 5.19 1.54 -24.52
N ASP A 97 5.93 0.48 -24.26
CA ASP A 97 5.99 -0.13 -22.94
C ASP A 97 6.80 0.69 -21.93
N LEU A 98 7.60 1.66 -22.37
CA LEU A 98 8.28 2.59 -21.48
C LEU A 98 7.30 3.39 -20.59
N ALA A 99 6.14 3.75 -21.14
CA ALA A 99 5.07 4.41 -20.37
C ALA A 99 4.46 3.45 -19.32
N HIS A 100 4.32 2.18 -19.65
CA HIS A 100 3.85 1.14 -18.73
C HIS A 100 4.86 0.89 -17.61
N ILE A 101 6.15 0.81 -17.93
CA ILE A 101 7.25 0.69 -16.96
C ILE A 101 7.20 1.85 -15.96
N ARG A 102 7.13 3.09 -16.45
CA ARG A 102 7.02 4.29 -15.61
C ARG A 102 5.82 4.20 -14.66
N ARG A 103 4.64 3.90 -15.18
CA ARG A 103 3.41 3.78 -14.39
C ARG A 103 3.49 2.72 -13.30
N VAL A 104 4.15 1.58 -13.59
CA VAL A 104 4.37 0.52 -12.59
C VAL A 104 5.24 1.04 -11.46
N PHE A 105 6.34 1.75 -11.75
CA PHE A 105 7.21 2.32 -10.73
C PHE A 105 6.52 3.42 -9.92
N GLU A 106 5.78 4.31 -10.55
CA GLU A 106 5.00 5.35 -9.88
C GLU A 106 4.01 4.75 -8.88
N THR A 107 3.28 3.69 -9.29
CA THR A 107 2.28 3.07 -8.42
C THR A 107 2.90 2.16 -7.36
N ASN A 108 3.89 1.35 -7.71
CA ASN A 108 4.38 0.30 -6.81
C ASN A 108 5.50 0.80 -5.87
N VAL A 109 6.27 1.81 -6.28
CA VAL A 109 7.45 2.29 -5.54
C VAL A 109 7.23 3.68 -4.98
N PHE A 110 7.03 4.68 -5.84
CA PHE A 110 6.89 6.07 -5.39
C PHE A 110 5.65 6.26 -4.51
N ALA A 111 4.51 5.71 -4.89
CA ALA A 111 3.30 5.80 -4.09
C ALA A 111 3.42 5.08 -2.73
N MET A 112 4.24 4.02 -2.62
CA MET A 112 4.54 3.41 -1.32
C MET A 112 5.30 4.38 -0.42
N ALA A 113 6.36 5.02 -0.93
CA ALA A 113 7.13 6.01 -0.18
C ALA A 113 6.24 7.18 0.26
N SER A 114 5.41 7.71 -0.66
CA SER A 114 4.43 8.76 -0.38
C SER A 114 3.35 8.32 0.62
N THR A 115 3.00 7.02 0.65
CA THR A 115 2.07 6.47 1.67
C THR A 115 2.69 6.54 3.06
N PHE A 116 3.97 6.21 3.21
CA PHE A 116 4.63 6.18 4.52
C PHE A 116 4.99 7.56 5.06
N HIS A 117 5.42 8.46 4.16
CA HIS A 117 5.98 9.76 4.52
C HIS A 117 5.16 10.55 5.58
N PRO A 118 3.85 10.80 5.42
CA PRO A 118 3.10 11.64 6.35
C PRO A 118 2.93 11.04 7.75
N PHE A 119 3.13 9.73 7.90
CA PHE A 119 2.95 9.04 9.17
C PHE A 119 4.23 8.90 10.00
N ILE A 120 5.41 9.05 9.39
CA ILE A 120 6.69 8.84 10.08
C ILE A 120 6.85 9.81 11.25
N ALA A 121 6.62 11.11 11.05
CA ALA A 121 6.80 12.10 12.11
C ALA A 121 5.83 11.88 13.30
N PRO A 122 4.51 11.71 13.11
CA PRO A 122 3.61 11.42 14.24
C PRO A 122 3.88 10.07 14.91
N MET A 123 4.28 9.04 14.15
CA MET A 123 4.67 7.75 14.73
C MET A 123 5.96 7.85 15.54
N LYS A 124 6.98 8.61 15.07
CA LYS A 124 8.19 8.89 15.84
C LYS A 124 7.86 9.60 17.17
N ALA A 125 6.99 10.60 17.12
CA ALA A 125 6.54 11.31 18.32
C ALA A 125 5.81 10.37 19.32
N ALA A 126 5.00 9.45 18.82
CA ALA A 126 4.31 8.44 19.63
C ALA A 126 5.22 7.27 20.04
N ARG A 127 6.41 7.14 19.47
CA ARG A 127 7.36 6.03 19.65
C ARG A 127 6.72 4.65 19.42
N LYS A 128 5.80 4.56 18.46
CA LYS A 128 5.09 3.32 18.11
C LYS A 128 4.58 3.36 16.69
N GLY A 129 4.37 2.20 16.12
CA GLY A 129 3.72 1.99 14.83
C GLY A 129 4.42 0.95 13.99
N ALA A 130 3.74 0.55 12.91
CA ALA A 130 4.31 -0.36 11.91
C ALA A 130 4.02 0.15 10.49
N LEU A 131 5.04 0.17 9.65
CA LEU A 131 4.95 0.44 8.21
C LEU A 131 5.10 -0.88 7.46
N VAL A 132 4.14 -1.21 6.61
CA VAL A 132 4.09 -2.50 5.91
C VAL A 132 4.08 -2.26 4.40
N GLY A 133 5.15 -2.67 3.72
CA GLY A 133 5.26 -2.67 2.27
C GLY A 133 4.86 -4.03 1.67
N ILE A 134 3.92 -4.03 0.73
CA ILE A 134 3.54 -5.25 0.00
C ILE A 134 4.44 -5.40 -1.23
N ALA A 135 5.45 -6.25 -1.11
CA ALA A 135 6.34 -6.67 -2.19
C ALA A 135 5.77 -7.87 -2.98
N SER A 136 6.60 -8.77 -3.40
CA SER A 136 6.26 -10.04 -4.07
C SER A 136 7.48 -10.96 -4.11
N VAL A 137 7.29 -12.27 -4.20
CA VAL A 137 8.35 -13.21 -4.56
C VAL A 137 8.97 -12.87 -5.93
N ALA A 138 8.21 -12.22 -6.81
CA ALA A 138 8.71 -11.70 -8.09
C ALA A 138 9.77 -10.59 -7.93
N GLY A 139 9.91 -10.00 -6.74
CA GLY A 139 11.00 -9.07 -6.43
C GLY A 139 12.35 -9.76 -6.17
N ILE A 140 12.38 -11.09 -6.07
CA ILE A 140 13.60 -11.88 -5.83
C ILE A 140 14.25 -12.33 -7.15
N ARG A 141 13.42 -12.50 -8.19
CA ARG A 141 13.87 -12.96 -9.52
C ARG A 141 13.14 -12.19 -10.62
N GLY A 142 13.90 -11.80 -11.68
CA GLY A 142 13.31 -11.28 -12.90
C GLY A 142 12.59 -12.37 -13.68
N LEU A 143 11.44 -12.05 -14.26
CA LEU A 143 10.65 -12.92 -15.11
C LEU A 143 10.46 -12.24 -16.48
N PRO A 144 10.71 -12.94 -17.60
CA PRO A 144 10.47 -12.39 -18.94
C PRO A 144 9.03 -11.89 -19.10
N GLY A 145 8.86 -10.73 -19.72
CA GLY A 145 7.55 -10.09 -19.88
C GLY A 145 6.96 -9.47 -18.61
N SER A 146 7.75 -9.39 -17.52
CA SER A 146 7.33 -8.81 -16.24
C SER A 146 8.42 -7.93 -15.63
N GLU A 147 9.29 -7.37 -16.45
CA GLU A 147 10.49 -6.65 -16.03
C GLU A 147 10.16 -5.49 -15.09
N ALA A 148 9.18 -4.68 -15.46
CA ALA A 148 8.75 -3.53 -14.67
C ALA A 148 8.21 -3.96 -13.30
N TYR A 149 7.36 -4.99 -13.28
CA TYR A 149 6.79 -5.49 -12.04
C TYR A 149 7.85 -6.08 -11.12
N CYS A 150 8.69 -6.99 -11.64
CA CYS A 150 9.77 -7.61 -10.88
C CYS A 150 10.73 -6.56 -10.31
N ALA A 151 11.20 -5.63 -11.14
CA ALA A 151 12.09 -4.56 -10.72
C ALA A 151 11.44 -3.64 -9.67
N SER A 152 10.15 -3.29 -9.82
CA SER A 152 9.43 -2.49 -8.83
C SER A 152 9.31 -3.21 -7.48
N LYS A 153 9.06 -4.51 -7.48
CA LYS A 153 8.95 -5.29 -6.23
C LYS A 153 10.31 -5.54 -5.57
N ALA A 154 11.39 -5.65 -6.33
CA ALA A 154 12.75 -5.63 -5.81
C ALA A 154 13.08 -4.27 -5.15
N ALA A 155 12.69 -3.16 -5.78
CA ALA A 155 12.83 -1.83 -5.21
C ALA A 155 12.07 -1.67 -3.90
N VAL A 156 10.84 -2.20 -3.78
CA VAL A 156 10.07 -2.21 -2.52
C VAL A 156 10.81 -2.95 -1.42
N ILE A 157 11.38 -4.12 -1.71
CA ILE A 157 12.15 -4.91 -0.73
C ILE A 157 13.33 -4.09 -0.21
N SER A 158 14.16 -3.57 -1.12
CA SER A 158 15.35 -2.79 -0.77
C SER A 158 15.01 -1.50 -0.02
N TYR A 159 13.95 -0.78 -0.44
CA TYR A 159 13.48 0.43 0.23
C TYR A 159 13.05 0.15 1.67
N CYS A 160 12.24 -0.88 1.89
CA CYS A 160 11.78 -1.24 3.24
C CYS A 160 12.94 -1.71 4.14
N GLU A 161 13.95 -2.38 3.57
CA GLU A 161 15.15 -2.77 4.29
C GLU A 161 15.94 -1.54 4.77
N SER A 162 16.16 -0.57 3.90
CA SER A 162 16.84 0.70 4.21
C SER A 162 16.05 1.49 5.26
N LEU A 163 14.74 1.62 5.08
CA LEU A 163 13.85 2.33 6.00
C LEU A 163 13.82 1.69 7.40
N ARG A 164 13.94 0.35 7.49
CA ARG A 164 14.05 -0.37 8.77
C ARG A 164 15.32 0.03 9.51
N GLY A 165 16.43 0.20 8.80
CA GLY A 165 17.68 0.70 9.37
C GLY A 165 17.56 2.15 9.86
N GLU A 166 16.94 3.01 9.05
CA GLU A 166 16.72 4.43 9.38
C GLU A 166 15.83 4.61 10.63
N LEU A 167 14.82 3.76 10.80
CA LEU A 167 13.84 3.88 11.88
C LEU A 167 14.12 3.01 13.10
N ARG A 168 15.30 2.36 13.19
CA ARG A 168 15.66 1.38 14.23
C ARG A 168 15.34 1.86 15.65
N ASP A 169 15.69 3.09 15.98
CA ASP A 169 15.58 3.61 17.36
C ASP A 169 14.32 4.48 17.56
N SER A 170 13.44 4.51 16.58
CA SER A 170 12.26 5.39 16.59
C SER A 170 11.03 4.81 17.30
N GLY A 171 11.01 3.50 17.55
CA GLY A 171 9.83 2.77 18.01
C GLY A 171 8.90 2.32 16.86
N ILE A 172 9.30 2.56 15.59
CA ILE A 172 8.55 2.16 14.41
C ILE A 172 9.13 0.86 13.84
N SER A 173 8.28 -0.13 13.61
CA SER A 173 8.66 -1.34 12.89
C SER A 173 8.43 -1.19 11.39
N VAL A 174 9.31 -1.74 10.56
CA VAL A 174 9.11 -1.80 9.11
C VAL A 174 9.08 -3.26 8.67
N LEU A 175 7.97 -3.67 8.05
CA LEU A 175 7.76 -5.02 7.55
C LEU A 175 7.68 -5.02 6.02
N THR A 176 8.24 -6.07 5.43
CA THR A 176 8.11 -6.35 4.01
C THR A 176 7.39 -7.68 3.85
N ILE A 177 6.24 -7.68 3.19
CA ILE A 177 5.47 -8.88 2.90
C ILE A 177 5.69 -9.22 1.42
N SER A 178 6.21 -10.40 1.15
CA SER A 178 6.48 -10.88 -0.22
C SER A 178 5.58 -12.08 -0.56
N PRO A 179 4.31 -11.85 -0.93
CA PRO A 179 3.40 -12.92 -1.29
C PRO A 179 3.85 -13.64 -2.56
N GLY A 180 3.50 -14.93 -2.66
CA GLY A 180 3.48 -15.67 -3.90
C GLY A 180 2.24 -15.35 -4.73
N TYR A 181 1.72 -16.35 -5.47
CA TYR A 181 0.45 -16.20 -6.17
C TYR A 181 -0.72 -16.19 -5.18
N VAL A 182 -1.45 -15.08 -5.19
CA VAL A 182 -2.69 -14.92 -4.41
C VAL A 182 -3.83 -14.67 -5.40
N ALA A 183 -4.93 -15.41 -5.27
CA ALA A 183 -6.09 -15.25 -6.12
C ALA A 183 -6.72 -13.85 -5.92
N THR A 184 -6.42 -12.92 -6.80
CA THR A 184 -6.85 -11.52 -6.76
C THR A 184 -7.13 -11.02 -8.18
N PRO A 185 -7.82 -9.88 -8.35
CA PRO A 185 -7.98 -9.27 -9.68
C PRO A 185 -6.66 -8.95 -10.39
N LEU A 186 -5.57 -8.75 -9.63
CA LEU A 186 -4.24 -8.51 -10.19
C LEU A 186 -3.69 -9.75 -10.90
N THR A 187 -3.93 -10.94 -10.37
CA THR A 187 -3.42 -12.22 -10.90
C THR A 187 -4.39 -12.92 -11.85
N ALA A 188 -5.64 -12.49 -11.91
CA ALA A 188 -6.66 -13.07 -12.79
C ALA A 188 -6.41 -12.81 -14.29
N LYS A 189 -5.49 -11.91 -14.63
CA LYS A 189 -5.15 -11.52 -16.01
C LYS A 189 -3.76 -12.03 -16.44
N ASN A 190 -3.09 -12.80 -15.62
CA ASN A 190 -1.76 -13.38 -15.87
C ASN A 190 -1.85 -14.87 -16.09
#